data_2cdf8b807e0c843a2002471234c4bf60
#
_entry.id   2cdf8b807e0c843a2002471234c4bf60
#
_cell.length_a   1.000
_cell.length_b   1.000
_cell.length_c   1.000
_cell.angle_alpha   90.00
_cell.angle_beta   90.00
_cell.angle_gamma   90.00
#
_symmetry.space_group_name_H-M   'P 1'
#
loop_
_entity.id
_entity.type
_entity.pdbx_description
1 polymer ?
#
loop_
_entity_poly.entity_id
_entity_poly.type
_entity_poly.pdbx_seq_one_letter_code
_entity_poly.pdbx_strand_id
1 'polypeptide(L)'
;MDIETLQERQRWTLEQKIDHAVATVESYIARTGKTPYVSFSGGKDSTVLLDLVRRFVSKEVKGVFCNTGNEFPEIVRFARSTPNVTVIHPKQTVKAVLATYGFPLISKEQAHGQVDVFDEDTPLSKLT
;
A
#
# COMPACT_ATOMS: atom_id res chain seq x y z
N MET A 1 16.02 9.91 3.61
CA MET A 1 16.83 9.02 4.47
C MET A 1 18.11 8.73 3.70
N ASP A 2 19.27 9.03 4.27
CA ASP A 2 20.56 8.76 3.65
C ASP A 2 20.96 7.28 3.77
N ILE A 3 21.99 6.87 3.02
CA ILE A 3 22.44 5.48 2.96
C ILE A 3 23.01 5.02 4.31
N GLU A 4 23.67 5.89 5.05
CA GLU A 4 24.26 5.57 6.35
C GLU A 4 23.18 5.22 7.38
N THR A 5 22.14 6.05 7.47
CA THR A 5 20.96 5.80 8.33
C THR A 5 20.26 4.48 7.95
N LEU A 6 20.17 4.17 6.66
CA LEU A 6 19.58 2.90 6.20
C LEU A 6 20.41 1.70 6.66
N GLN A 7 21.72 1.76 6.47
CA GLN A 7 22.64 0.68 6.87
C GLN A 7 22.64 0.48 8.39
N GLU A 8 22.60 1.57 9.16
CA GLU A 8 22.50 1.52 10.62
C GLU A 8 21.20 0.79 11.03
N ARG A 9 20.05 1.19 10.50
CA ARG A 9 18.75 0.58 10.83
C ARG A 9 18.65 -0.88 10.38
N GLN A 10 19.31 -1.27 9.31
CA GLN A 10 19.37 -2.67 8.90
C GLN A 10 20.09 -3.54 9.95
N ARG A 11 21.09 -3.01 10.65
CA ARG A 11 21.84 -3.69 11.72
C ARG A 11 21.11 -3.75 13.05
N TRP A 12 20.03 -3.01 13.23
CA TRP A 12 19.24 -3.03 14.46
C TRP A 12 18.75 -4.43 14.79
N THR A 13 18.66 -4.71 16.09
CA THR A 13 17.98 -5.92 16.59
C THR A 13 16.49 -5.86 16.27
N LEU A 14 15.81 -7.00 16.36
CA LEU A 14 14.36 -7.06 16.18
C LEU A 14 13.64 -6.13 17.17
N GLU A 15 14.05 -6.11 18.43
CA GLU A 15 13.48 -5.24 19.47
C GLU A 15 13.61 -3.77 19.10
N GLN A 16 14.80 -3.32 18.71
CA GLN A 16 15.01 -1.94 18.27
C GLN A 16 14.13 -1.56 17.07
N LYS A 17 13.92 -2.47 16.13
CA LYS A 17 13.02 -2.25 14.98
C LYS A 17 11.56 -2.14 15.42
N ILE A 18 11.12 -2.98 16.36
CA ILE A 18 9.78 -2.92 16.95
C ILE A 18 9.57 -1.59 17.68
N ASP A 19 10.49 -1.22 18.58
CA ASP A 19 10.41 0.02 19.36
C ASP A 19 10.32 1.24 18.45
N HIS A 20 11.13 1.29 17.40
CA HIS A 20 11.10 2.38 16.43
C HIS A 20 9.76 2.44 15.66
N ALA A 21 9.22 1.29 15.26
CA ALA A 21 7.94 1.23 14.56
C ALA A 21 6.79 1.68 15.46
N VAL A 22 6.77 1.22 16.71
CA VAL A 22 5.78 1.61 17.72
C VAL A 22 5.85 3.11 18.00
N ALA A 23 7.04 3.63 18.30
CA ALA A 23 7.25 5.06 18.54
C ALA A 23 6.82 5.94 17.35
N THR A 24 7.00 5.46 16.12
CA THR A 24 6.55 6.16 14.91
C THR A 24 5.02 6.29 14.87
N VAL A 25 4.30 5.20 15.17
CA VAL A 25 2.83 5.20 15.18
C VAL A 25 2.28 6.04 16.33
N GLU A 26 2.85 5.92 17.53
CA GLU A 26 2.45 6.71 18.71
C GLU A 26 2.68 8.20 18.48
N SER A 27 3.81 8.59 17.89
CA SER A 27 4.09 9.98 17.51
C SER A 27 3.06 10.52 16.52
N TYR A 28 2.61 9.71 15.56
CA TYR A 28 1.52 10.08 14.65
C TYR A 28 0.21 10.32 15.42
N ILE A 29 -0.17 9.41 16.31
CA ILE A 29 -1.38 9.53 17.11
C ILE A 29 -1.32 10.78 18.00
N ALA A 30 -0.20 11.00 18.69
CA ALA A 30 0.00 12.16 19.56
C ALA A 30 -0.13 13.49 18.78
N ARG A 31 0.44 13.54 17.58
CA ARG A 31 0.41 14.75 16.73
C ARG A 31 -0.95 15.02 16.12
N THR A 32 -1.70 13.99 15.74
CA THR A 32 -2.94 14.14 14.97
C THR A 32 -4.20 14.00 15.82
N GLY A 33 -4.12 13.37 16.98
CA GLY A 33 -5.26 12.96 17.79
C GLY A 33 -6.16 11.90 17.12
N LYS A 34 -5.69 11.27 16.02
CA LYS A 34 -6.48 10.33 15.22
C LYS A 34 -5.96 8.91 15.39
N THR A 35 -6.88 7.96 15.48
CA THR A 35 -6.56 6.54 15.42
C THR A 35 -6.21 6.14 13.98
N PRO A 36 -5.01 5.60 13.71
CA PRO A 36 -4.65 5.14 12.38
C PRO A 36 -5.40 3.87 12.00
N TYR A 37 -5.46 3.59 10.72
CA TYR A 37 -5.76 2.26 10.20
C TYR A 37 -4.55 1.73 9.42
N VAL A 38 -4.45 0.41 9.30
CA VAL A 38 -3.39 -0.22 8.52
C VAL A 38 -3.94 -0.59 7.14
N SER A 39 -3.30 -0.08 6.08
CA SER A 39 -3.56 -0.57 4.72
C SER A 39 -3.06 -2.01 4.62
N PHE A 40 -4.01 -2.95 4.56
CA PHE A 40 -3.73 -4.38 4.64
C PHE A 40 -3.85 -5.00 3.25
N SER A 41 -2.73 -5.48 2.71
CA SER A 41 -2.70 -6.14 1.41
C SER A 41 -2.81 -7.67 1.49
N GLY A 42 -2.77 -8.24 2.69
CA GLY A 42 -2.66 -9.69 2.89
C GLY A 42 -1.26 -10.26 2.62
N GLY A 43 -0.30 -9.42 2.24
CA GLY A 43 1.11 -9.80 2.11
C GLY A 43 1.82 -9.82 3.47
N LYS A 44 3.03 -10.40 3.50
CA LYS A 44 3.82 -10.58 4.73
C LYS A 44 4.04 -9.27 5.51
N ASP A 45 4.40 -8.19 4.81
CA ASP A 45 4.78 -6.93 5.45
C ASP A 45 3.58 -6.24 6.12
N SER A 46 2.44 -6.19 5.41
CA SER A 46 1.20 -5.61 5.97
C SER A 46 0.62 -6.46 7.10
N THR A 47 0.83 -7.79 7.06
CA THR A 47 0.40 -8.71 8.11
C THR A 47 1.23 -8.49 9.38
N VAL A 48 2.55 -8.41 9.24
CA VAL A 48 3.46 -8.11 10.36
C VAL A 48 3.15 -6.72 10.94
N LEU A 49 2.95 -5.72 10.09
CA LEU A 49 2.62 -4.37 10.55
C LEU A 49 1.31 -4.34 11.33
N LEU A 50 0.26 -4.99 10.83
CA LEU A 50 -1.04 -5.04 11.50
C LEU A 50 -0.94 -5.74 12.86
N ASP A 51 -0.23 -6.87 12.92
CA ASP A 51 0.01 -7.60 14.17
C ASP A 51 0.80 -6.76 15.18
N LEU A 52 1.88 -6.12 14.73
CA LEU A 52 2.72 -5.28 15.56
C LEU A 52 1.93 -4.10 16.16
N VAL A 53 1.19 -3.38 15.34
CA VAL A 53 0.39 -2.23 15.84
C VAL A 53 -0.69 -2.69 16.80
N ARG A 54 -1.31 -3.83 16.58
CA ARG A 54 -2.32 -4.39 17.48
C ARG A 54 -1.76 -4.87 18.80
N ARG A 55 -0.56 -5.41 18.81
CA ARG A 55 0.10 -5.89 20.04
C ARG A 55 0.61 -4.76 20.92
N PHE A 56 1.22 -3.76 20.31
CA PHE A 56 2.01 -2.78 21.03
C PHE A 56 1.37 -1.40 21.13
N VAL A 57 0.44 -1.04 20.22
CA VAL A 57 -0.20 0.28 20.23
C VAL A 57 -1.67 0.19 20.64
N SER A 58 -2.51 -0.50 19.87
CA SER A 58 -3.93 -0.63 20.18
C SER A 58 -4.55 -1.83 19.46
N LYS A 59 -5.24 -2.69 20.21
CA LYS A 59 -5.99 -3.85 19.68
C LYS A 59 -7.14 -3.45 18.73
N GLU A 60 -7.63 -2.21 18.86
CA GLU A 60 -8.76 -1.67 18.10
C GLU A 60 -8.38 -1.17 16.70
N VAL A 61 -7.09 -1.18 16.35
CA VAL A 61 -6.63 -0.72 15.04
C VAL A 61 -7.20 -1.59 13.93
N LYS A 62 -7.90 -0.93 13.00
CA LYS A 62 -8.53 -1.57 11.85
C LYS A 62 -7.52 -1.83 10.74
N GLY A 63 -7.63 -2.98 10.09
CA GLY A 63 -7.06 -3.20 8.77
C GLY A 63 -8.06 -2.80 7.68
N VAL A 64 -7.58 -2.26 6.58
CA VAL A 64 -8.42 -1.98 5.39
C VAL A 64 -7.81 -2.67 4.19
N PHE A 65 -8.55 -3.61 3.62
CA PHE A 65 -8.17 -4.36 2.42
C PHE A 65 -8.98 -3.88 1.23
N CYS A 66 -8.31 -3.39 0.19
CA CYS A 66 -8.95 -3.00 -1.06
C CYS A 66 -8.94 -4.18 -2.04
N ASN A 67 -10.10 -4.81 -2.25
CA ASN A 67 -10.24 -5.87 -3.24
C ASN A 67 -10.56 -5.26 -4.61
N THR A 68 -9.55 -5.13 -5.46
CA THR A 68 -9.67 -4.57 -6.81
C THR A 68 -10.26 -5.56 -7.82
N GLY A 69 -10.34 -6.84 -7.44
CA GLY A 69 -10.74 -7.94 -8.31
C GLY A 69 -9.58 -8.58 -9.08
N ASN A 70 -8.34 -8.16 -8.80
CA ASN A 70 -7.12 -8.71 -9.41
C ASN A 70 -6.23 -9.46 -8.40
N GLU A 71 -6.70 -9.60 -7.17
CA GLU A 71 -6.00 -10.33 -6.12
C GLU A 71 -6.22 -11.83 -6.24
N PHE A 72 -5.22 -12.61 -5.81
CA PHE A 72 -5.36 -14.07 -5.71
C PHE A 72 -6.48 -14.43 -4.72
N PRO A 73 -7.29 -15.45 -5.01
CA PRO A 73 -8.39 -15.88 -4.14
C PRO A 73 -7.96 -16.19 -2.70
N GLU A 74 -6.74 -16.69 -2.53
CA GLU A 74 -6.14 -16.99 -1.22
C GLU A 74 -5.96 -15.73 -0.38
N ILE A 75 -5.47 -14.65 -0.99
CA ILE A 75 -5.29 -13.34 -0.35
C ILE A 75 -6.64 -12.77 0.08
N VAL A 76 -7.65 -12.85 -0.79
CA VAL A 76 -9.00 -12.38 -0.47
C VAL A 76 -9.61 -13.17 0.69
N ARG A 77 -9.43 -14.51 0.69
CA ARG A 77 -9.88 -15.36 1.80
C ARG A 77 -9.16 -15.02 3.10
N PHE A 78 -7.85 -14.85 3.05
CA PHE A 78 -7.05 -14.48 4.21
C PHE A 78 -7.48 -13.12 4.77
N ALA A 79 -7.64 -12.11 3.92
CA ALA A 79 -8.09 -10.79 4.36
C ALA A 79 -9.49 -10.84 5.03
N ARG A 80 -10.42 -11.62 4.47
CA ARG A 80 -11.75 -11.80 5.05
C ARG A 80 -11.76 -12.57 6.37
N SER A 81 -10.83 -13.50 6.55
CA SER A 81 -10.69 -14.28 7.80
C SER A 81 -9.91 -13.55 8.87
N THR A 82 -9.20 -12.47 8.53
CA THR A 82 -8.43 -11.70 9.49
C THR A 82 -9.37 -10.79 10.32
N PRO A 83 -9.39 -10.92 11.65
CA PRO A 83 -10.28 -10.15 12.51
C PRO A 83 -10.07 -8.64 12.33
N ASN A 84 -11.16 -7.86 12.45
CA ASN A 84 -11.16 -6.41 12.39
C ASN A 84 -10.46 -5.85 11.11
N VAL A 85 -10.65 -6.54 9.97
CA VAL A 85 -10.27 -6.06 8.64
C VAL A 85 -11.52 -5.74 7.85
N THR A 86 -11.61 -4.50 7.38
CA THR A 86 -12.70 -4.05 6.51
C THR A 86 -12.29 -4.24 5.05
N VAL A 87 -13.11 -4.96 4.29
CA VAL A 87 -12.90 -5.13 2.84
C VAL A 87 -13.64 -4.03 2.11
N ILE A 88 -12.93 -3.25 1.32
CA ILE A 88 -13.49 -2.23 0.45
C ILE A 88 -13.29 -2.62 -1.01
N HIS A 89 -14.10 -2.04 -1.89
CA HIS A 89 -14.01 -2.25 -3.33
C HIS A 89 -13.88 -0.90 -4.04
N PRO A 90 -13.10 -0.82 -5.14
CA PRO A 90 -13.07 0.37 -5.97
C PRO A 90 -14.42 0.58 -6.65
N LYS A 91 -14.72 1.81 -7.07
CA LYS A 91 -15.93 2.12 -7.84
C LYS A 91 -16.00 1.37 -9.17
N GLN A 92 -14.85 1.15 -9.79
CA GLN A 92 -14.69 0.37 -11.01
C GLN A 92 -13.75 -0.80 -10.74
N THR A 93 -14.13 -1.99 -11.19
CA THR A 93 -13.26 -3.16 -11.12
C THR A 93 -12.16 -3.08 -12.17
N VAL A 94 -11.04 -3.75 -11.94
CA VAL A 94 -9.95 -3.86 -12.95
C VAL A 94 -10.50 -4.38 -14.27
N LYS A 95 -11.40 -5.37 -14.24
CA LYS A 95 -12.06 -5.90 -15.45
C LYS A 95 -12.83 -4.81 -16.22
N ALA A 96 -13.57 -3.96 -15.52
CA ALA A 96 -14.32 -2.87 -16.16
C ALA A 96 -13.37 -1.81 -16.74
N VAL A 97 -12.28 -1.48 -16.04
CA VAL A 97 -11.25 -0.56 -16.54
C VAL A 97 -10.60 -1.11 -17.80
N LEU A 98 -10.19 -2.39 -17.80
CA LEU A 98 -9.60 -3.03 -18.98
C LEU A 98 -10.57 -3.12 -20.17
N ALA A 99 -11.86 -3.34 -19.90
CA ALA A 99 -12.86 -3.36 -20.96
C ALA A 99 -13.08 -1.97 -21.59
N THR A 100 -12.93 -0.90 -20.80
CA THR A 100 -13.16 0.49 -21.26
C THR A 100 -11.92 1.09 -21.91
N TYR A 101 -10.74 0.87 -21.34
CA TYR A 101 -9.51 1.55 -21.73
C TYR A 101 -8.47 0.63 -22.40
N GLY A 102 -8.73 -0.67 -22.45
CA GLY A 102 -7.79 -1.67 -22.96
C GLY A 102 -6.70 -2.07 -21.96
N PHE A 103 -5.80 -2.93 -22.41
CA PHE A 103 -4.67 -3.40 -21.61
C PHE A 103 -3.51 -2.42 -21.74
N PRO A 104 -2.80 -2.11 -20.63
CA PRO A 104 -1.59 -1.31 -20.69
C PRO A 104 -0.50 -2.09 -21.44
N LEU A 105 -0.01 -1.52 -22.55
CA LEU A 105 1.01 -2.13 -23.40
C LEU A 105 2.43 -1.75 -22.99
N ILE A 106 2.57 -0.73 -22.15
CA ILE A 106 3.87 -0.19 -21.72
C ILE A 106 3.99 -0.21 -20.20
N SER A 107 5.22 -0.37 -19.69
CA SER A 107 5.49 -0.31 -18.25
C SER A 107 5.29 1.10 -17.71
N LYS A 108 5.11 1.20 -16.39
CA LYS A 108 5.01 2.49 -15.69
C LYS A 108 6.23 3.38 -15.95
N GLU A 109 7.43 2.80 -15.98
CA GLU A 109 8.67 3.53 -16.26
C GLU A 109 8.71 4.08 -17.68
N GLN A 110 8.28 3.28 -18.66
CA GLN A 110 8.18 3.75 -20.04
C GLN A 110 7.12 4.84 -20.21
N ALA A 111 5.98 4.72 -19.50
CA ALA A 111 4.94 5.75 -19.52
C ALA A 111 5.44 7.07 -18.93
N HIS A 112 6.22 7.04 -17.85
CA HIS A 112 6.83 8.25 -17.27
C HIS A 112 7.86 8.89 -18.21
N GLY A 113 8.68 8.08 -18.88
CA GLY A 113 9.66 8.60 -19.87
C GLY A 113 9.01 9.18 -21.12
N GLN A 114 7.78 8.80 -21.46
CA GLN A 114 7.05 9.35 -22.60
C GLN A 114 6.32 10.66 -22.28
N VAL A 115 5.93 10.88 -21.02
CA VAL A 115 5.28 12.16 -20.61
C VAL A 115 6.22 13.35 -20.78
N ASP A 116 7.52 13.15 -20.62
CA ASP A 116 8.54 14.20 -20.82
C ASP A 116 8.79 14.53 -22.30
N VAL A 117 8.27 13.73 -23.25
CA VAL A 117 8.47 13.89 -24.69
C VAL A 117 7.24 14.49 -25.40
N PHE A 118 6.07 14.43 -24.75
CA PHE A 118 4.84 15.02 -25.32
C PHE A 118 4.66 16.43 -24.80
N ASP A 119 5.02 17.41 -25.63
CA ASP A 119 4.60 18.80 -25.48
C ASP A 119 3.06 18.84 -25.50
N GLU A 120 2.43 19.72 -24.74
CA GLU A 120 0.96 19.88 -24.64
C GLU A 120 0.28 20.07 -26.01
N ASP A 121 1.06 20.41 -27.05
CA ASP A 121 0.61 20.65 -28.42
C ASP A 121 0.71 19.44 -29.37
N THR A 122 1.07 18.24 -28.89
CA THR A 122 1.18 17.07 -29.78
C THR A 122 -0.21 16.46 -30.03
N PRO A 123 -0.78 16.57 -31.24
CA PRO A 123 -2.11 16.04 -31.53
C PRO A 123 -2.12 14.51 -31.48
N LEU A 124 -3.15 13.93 -30.85
CA LEU A 124 -3.38 12.48 -30.69
C LEU A 124 -3.33 11.68 -32.00
N SER A 125 -3.50 12.36 -33.17
CA SER A 125 -3.42 11.75 -34.51
C SER A 125 -2.01 11.33 -34.93
N LYS A 126 -0.95 11.67 -34.17
CA LYS A 126 0.43 11.24 -34.44
C LYS A 126 0.85 10.02 -33.60
N LEU A 127 -0.07 9.41 -32.83
CA LEU A 127 0.16 8.27 -31.96
C LEU A 127 -0.30 6.93 -32.56
N THR A 128 -0.64 6.89 -33.86
CA THR A 128 -0.99 5.67 -34.61
C THR A 128 0.12 5.23 -35.52
#